data_c5843c5f40f307b1c7f74318b2f4825b
#
_entry.id   c5843c5f40f307b1c7f74318b2f4825b
#
_cell.length_a   1.000
_cell.length_b   1.000
_cell.length_c   1.000
_cell.angle_alpha   90.00
_cell.angle_beta   90.00
_cell.angle_gamma   90.00
#
_symmetry.space_group_name_H-M   'P 1'
#
loop_
_entity.id
_entity.type
_entity.pdbx_description
1 polymer ?
#
loop_
_entity_poly.entity_id
_entity_poly.type
_entity_poly.pdbx_seq_one_letter_code
_entity_poly.pdbx_strand_id
1 'polypeptide(L)'
;MNQTIQKLLEGRADNHMLPFFWQHGEDEATLRKYMAVIQEANCHAVCVESRPHPDIAGPKWWADMDIILDEARKRNMKVWILDDSHFPTGYCNGALKEHPDTLCKQAIFMSRKALDTQAGQICLDLRAEGLMDMSQE
;
A
#
# COMPACT_ATOMS: atom_id res chain seq x y z
N MET A 1 9.61 39.07 0.99
CA MET A 1 9.49 37.74 1.64
C MET A 1 8.93 36.78 0.60
N ASN A 2 9.45 35.55 0.52
CA ASN A 2 8.97 34.56 -0.45
C ASN A 2 7.49 34.24 -0.15
N GLN A 3 6.64 34.23 -1.17
CA GLN A 3 5.20 33.97 -1.03
C GLN A 3 4.91 32.60 -0.38
N THR A 4 5.76 31.61 -0.63
CA THR A 4 5.64 30.27 -0.01
C THR A 4 5.85 30.35 1.50
N ILE A 5 6.87 31.10 1.94
CA ILE A 5 7.14 31.28 3.37
C ILE A 5 6.00 32.05 4.03
N GLN A 6 5.47 33.06 3.36
CA GLN A 6 4.35 33.83 3.89
C GLN A 6 3.10 32.95 4.06
N LYS A 7 2.75 32.14 3.05
CA LYS A 7 1.66 31.17 3.14
C LYS A 7 1.87 30.15 4.27
N LEU A 8 3.11 29.72 4.47
CA LEU A 8 3.45 28.79 5.55
C LEU A 8 3.20 29.43 6.93
N LEU A 9 3.67 30.66 7.13
CA LEU A 9 3.48 31.40 8.37
C LEU A 9 2.02 31.71 8.68
N GLU A 10 1.20 31.85 7.64
CA GLU A 10 -0.25 32.09 7.73
C GLU A 10 -1.06 30.78 7.87
N GLY A 11 -0.42 29.63 7.95
CA GLY A 11 -1.08 28.32 8.00
C GLY A 11 -1.85 27.96 6.72
N ARG A 12 -1.55 28.63 5.61
CA ARG A 12 -2.22 28.46 4.31
C ARG A 12 -1.36 27.74 3.27
N ALA A 13 -0.18 27.27 3.67
CA ALA A 13 0.66 26.48 2.77
C ALA A 13 0.01 25.13 2.47
N ASP A 14 0.15 24.68 1.23
CA ASP A 14 -0.17 23.29 0.91
C ASP A 14 0.65 22.38 1.81
N ASN A 15 -0.02 21.40 2.39
CA ASN A 15 0.65 20.46 3.26
C ASN A 15 1.46 19.46 2.45
N HIS A 16 2.74 19.42 2.71
CA HIS A 16 3.67 18.48 2.10
C HIS A 16 3.98 17.29 3.03
N MET A 17 3.38 17.23 4.21
CA MET A 17 3.52 16.10 5.13
C MET A 17 2.34 15.16 4.97
N LEU A 18 2.67 13.89 4.90
CA LEU A 18 1.72 12.78 4.75
C LEU A 18 2.07 11.75 5.84
N PRO A 19 1.71 12.00 7.11
CA PRO A 19 2.03 11.08 8.19
C PRO A 19 1.34 9.74 7.97
N PHE A 20 2.05 8.66 8.31
CA PHE A 20 1.44 7.35 8.41
C PHE A 20 0.41 7.33 9.53
N PHE A 21 -0.79 6.93 9.18
CA PHE A 21 -1.87 6.74 10.11
C PHE A 21 -2.17 5.24 10.23
N TRP A 22 -1.44 4.59 11.12
CA TRP A 22 -1.54 3.15 11.35
C TRP A 22 -2.88 2.80 12.00
N GLN A 23 -3.54 1.81 11.44
CA GLN A 23 -4.84 1.33 11.87
C GLN A 23 -4.69 -0.02 12.56
N HIS A 24 -5.26 -0.14 13.76
CA HIS A 24 -5.25 -1.34 14.57
C HIS A 24 -6.67 -1.83 14.87
N GLY A 25 -7.70 -1.22 14.25
CA GLY A 25 -9.11 -1.52 14.48
C GLY A 25 -9.71 -0.76 15.66
N GLU A 26 -9.30 0.50 15.85
CA GLU A 26 -9.80 1.42 16.85
C GLU A 26 -11.32 1.63 16.73
N ASP A 27 -11.93 2.14 17.79
CA ASP A 27 -13.32 2.56 17.77
C ASP A 27 -13.51 3.90 17.02
N GLU A 28 -14.75 4.18 16.61
CA GLU A 28 -15.09 5.38 15.85
C GLU A 28 -14.68 6.68 16.56
N ALA A 29 -14.89 6.80 17.86
CA ALA A 29 -14.57 8.00 18.60
C ALA A 29 -13.06 8.27 18.61
N THR A 30 -12.26 7.22 18.71
CA THR A 30 -10.80 7.28 18.65
C THR A 30 -10.33 7.68 17.25
N LEU A 31 -10.87 7.09 16.19
CA LEU A 31 -10.54 7.45 14.82
C LEU A 31 -10.82 8.93 14.53
N ARG A 32 -12.00 9.42 14.92
CA ARG A 32 -12.39 10.83 14.76
C ARG A 32 -11.48 11.76 15.55
N LYS A 33 -11.11 11.39 16.77
CA LYS A 33 -10.18 12.15 17.60
C LYS A 33 -8.79 12.23 16.97
N TYR A 34 -8.27 11.12 16.44
CA TYR A 34 -6.94 11.12 15.80
C TYR A 34 -6.91 12.00 14.56
N MET A 35 -7.95 11.95 13.72
CA MET A 35 -8.05 12.85 12.57
C MET A 35 -8.09 14.33 12.98
N ALA A 36 -8.74 14.65 14.10
CA ALA A 36 -8.74 16.00 14.65
C ALA A 36 -7.34 16.43 15.08
N VAL A 37 -6.66 15.61 15.87
CA VAL A 37 -5.29 15.88 16.37
C VAL A 37 -4.29 16.05 15.24
N ILE A 38 -4.37 15.22 14.20
CA ILE A 38 -3.51 15.33 13.02
C ILE A 38 -3.73 16.66 12.31
N GLN A 39 -4.97 17.11 12.16
CA GLN A 39 -5.29 18.40 11.57
C GLN A 39 -4.83 19.57 12.45
N GLU A 40 -5.01 19.48 13.78
CA GLU A 40 -4.53 20.48 14.73
C GLU A 40 -3.00 20.63 14.70
N ALA A 41 -2.28 19.55 14.39
CA ALA A 41 -0.83 19.57 14.13
C ALA A 41 -0.48 20.17 12.75
N ASN A 42 -1.44 20.82 12.08
CA ASN A 42 -1.29 21.41 10.74
C ASN A 42 -0.92 20.40 9.65
N CYS A 43 -1.33 19.14 9.81
CA CYS A 43 -1.24 18.12 8.77
C CYS A 43 -2.60 18.01 8.05
N HIS A 44 -2.62 18.26 6.75
CA HIS A 44 -3.84 18.24 5.93
C HIS A 44 -3.96 17.01 5.04
N ALA A 45 -3.19 15.98 5.35
CA ALA A 45 -3.25 14.69 4.68
C ALA A 45 -2.80 13.58 5.64
N VAL A 46 -3.23 12.35 5.35
CA VAL A 46 -2.80 11.13 6.03
C VAL A 46 -2.56 10.02 5.04
N CYS A 47 -1.63 9.11 5.35
CA CYS A 47 -1.45 7.85 4.65
C CYS A 47 -1.94 6.73 5.58
N VAL A 48 -3.11 6.21 5.31
CA VAL A 48 -3.72 5.14 6.11
C VAL A 48 -3.09 3.81 5.75
N GLU A 49 -2.65 3.09 6.76
CA GLU A 49 -2.01 1.78 6.60
C GLU A 49 -2.47 0.84 7.71
N SER A 50 -2.74 -0.43 7.37
CA SER A 50 -2.99 -1.48 8.37
C SER A 50 -1.69 -1.85 9.11
N ARG A 51 -1.68 -1.78 10.49
CA ARG A 51 -0.46 -2.13 11.26
C ARG A 51 -0.70 -2.60 12.71
N PRO A 52 -1.13 -3.80 12.95
CA PRO A 52 -1.96 -4.68 12.14
C PRO A 52 -3.44 -4.37 12.36
N HIS A 53 -4.19 -4.21 11.31
CA HIS A 53 -5.64 -4.17 11.44
C HIS A 53 -6.17 -5.61 11.44
N PRO A 54 -7.05 -5.99 12.40
CA PRO A 54 -7.50 -7.39 12.55
C PRO A 54 -8.36 -7.88 11.39
N ASP A 55 -8.93 -6.96 10.61
CA ASP A 55 -9.87 -7.28 9.53
C ASP A 55 -9.54 -6.47 8.26
N ILE A 56 -8.24 -6.47 7.85
CA ILE A 56 -7.81 -5.78 6.63
C ILE A 56 -8.58 -6.30 5.42
N ALA A 57 -9.06 -5.38 4.57
CA ALA A 57 -9.92 -5.62 3.42
C ALA A 57 -11.30 -6.22 3.75
N GLY A 58 -11.60 -6.48 5.01
CA GLY A 58 -12.91 -6.96 5.48
C GLY A 58 -13.87 -5.82 5.86
N PRO A 59 -15.09 -6.17 6.33
CA PRO A 59 -16.12 -5.19 6.65
C PRO A 59 -15.72 -4.13 7.67
N LYS A 60 -14.99 -4.51 8.72
CA LYS A 60 -14.49 -3.57 9.73
C LYS A 60 -13.52 -2.56 9.14
N TRP A 61 -12.59 -3.02 8.30
CA TRP A 61 -11.65 -2.14 7.60
C TRP A 61 -12.37 -1.08 6.79
N TRP A 62 -13.36 -1.48 6.00
CA TRP A 62 -14.11 -0.52 5.18
C TRP A 62 -14.97 0.43 6.00
N ALA A 63 -15.55 -0.04 7.11
CA ALA A 63 -16.26 0.84 8.03
C ALA A 63 -15.32 1.89 8.65
N ASP A 64 -14.11 1.51 9.04
CA ASP A 64 -13.10 2.43 9.57
C ASP A 64 -12.64 3.44 8.51
N MET A 65 -12.49 2.99 7.26
CA MET A 65 -12.18 3.88 6.14
C MET A 65 -13.29 4.90 5.91
N ASP A 66 -14.55 4.52 6.00
CA ASP A 66 -15.68 5.44 5.86
C ASP A 66 -15.68 6.52 6.95
N ILE A 67 -15.35 6.16 8.21
CA ILE A 67 -15.20 7.12 9.32
C ILE A 67 -14.06 8.10 9.03
N ILE A 68 -12.90 7.59 8.62
CA ILE A 68 -11.72 8.42 8.32
C ILE A 68 -12.02 9.36 7.15
N LEU A 69 -12.66 8.88 6.10
CA LEU A 69 -13.04 9.69 4.94
C LEU A 69 -14.08 10.76 5.29
N ASP A 70 -15.05 10.43 6.16
CA ASP A 70 -16.03 11.40 6.66
C ASP A 70 -15.34 12.55 7.41
N GLU A 71 -14.43 12.23 8.35
CA GLU A 71 -13.65 13.23 9.07
C GLU A 71 -12.70 14.02 8.14
N ALA A 72 -12.09 13.35 7.18
CA ALA A 72 -11.23 14.02 6.20
C ALA A 72 -12.00 15.06 5.38
N ARG A 73 -13.21 14.72 4.91
CA ARG A 73 -14.09 15.66 4.20
C ARG A 73 -14.46 16.87 5.03
N LYS A 74 -14.85 16.66 6.31
CA LYS A 74 -15.19 17.74 7.24
C LYS A 74 -14.01 18.69 7.49
N ARG A 75 -12.80 18.18 7.44
CA ARG A 75 -11.55 18.90 7.75
C ARG A 75 -10.76 19.35 6.53
N ASN A 76 -11.27 19.10 5.33
CA ASN A 76 -10.57 19.35 4.07
C ASN A 76 -9.18 18.71 4.01
N MET A 77 -9.09 17.47 4.48
CA MET A 77 -7.88 16.66 4.47
C MET A 77 -7.88 15.68 3.30
N LYS A 78 -6.69 15.30 2.82
CA LYS A 78 -6.50 14.24 1.83
C LYS A 78 -6.21 12.92 2.53
N VAL A 79 -6.69 11.82 1.94
CA VAL A 79 -6.44 10.47 2.42
C VAL A 79 -5.77 9.66 1.32
N TRP A 80 -4.65 9.04 1.67
CA TRP A 80 -3.97 8.05 0.88
C TRP A 80 -4.13 6.71 1.58
N ILE A 81 -4.23 5.64 0.83
CA ILE A 81 -4.31 4.28 1.37
C ILE A 81 -3.08 3.53 0.89
N LEU A 82 -2.35 2.96 1.83
CA LEU A 82 -1.29 2.00 1.58
C LEU A 82 -1.84 0.59 1.81
N ASP A 83 -1.67 -0.27 0.82
CA ASP A 83 -2.26 -1.60 0.79
C ASP A 83 -1.54 -2.64 1.66
N ASP A 84 -0.52 -2.23 2.40
CA ASP A 84 0.27 -3.11 3.23
C ASP A 84 -0.32 -3.30 4.64
N SER A 85 -0.17 -4.51 5.16
CA SER A 85 -0.10 -4.71 6.60
C SER A 85 1.35 -4.98 7.04
N HIS A 86 2.20 -5.40 6.14
CA HIS A 86 3.66 -5.48 6.22
C HIS A 86 4.26 -5.76 4.84
N PHE A 87 5.56 -5.58 4.73
CA PHE A 87 6.27 -5.76 3.46
C PHE A 87 6.24 -7.21 2.95
N PRO A 88 6.30 -7.40 1.64
CA PRO A 88 6.38 -6.37 0.59
C PRO A 88 5.02 -5.79 0.21
N THR A 89 5.04 -4.59 -0.38
CA THR A 89 3.85 -3.94 -0.95
C THR A 89 3.17 -4.84 -1.97
N GLY A 90 1.83 -4.87 -1.93
CA GLY A 90 1.03 -5.74 -2.80
C GLY A 90 0.76 -7.12 -2.20
N TYR A 91 1.30 -7.43 -1.03
CA TYR A 91 0.97 -8.65 -0.30
C TYR A 91 -0.48 -8.64 0.21
N CYS A 92 -1.01 -7.45 0.49
CA CYS A 92 -2.37 -7.21 0.97
C CYS A 92 -2.80 -8.18 2.09
N ASN A 93 -1.90 -8.41 3.06
CA ASN A 93 -2.09 -9.35 4.16
C ASN A 93 -2.46 -10.79 3.73
N GLY A 94 -1.99 -11.19 2.55
CA GLY A 94 -2.27 -12.52 1.98
C GLY A 94 -3.66 -12.66 1.36
N ALA A 95 -4.43 -11.59 1.22
CA ALA A 95 -5.76 -11.63 0.62
C ALA A 95 -5.77 -12.15 -0.83
N LEU A 96 -4.63 -12.06 -1.53
CA LEU A 96 -4.49 -12.52 -2.92
C LEU A 96 -4.10 -13.99 -3.05
N LYS A 97 -3.81 -14.71 -1.97
CA LYS A 97 -3.33 -16.11 -2.02
C LYS A 97 -4.29 -17.08 -2.70
N GLU A 98 -5.59 -16.80 -2.64
CA GLU A 98 -6.64 -17.65 -3.22
C GLU A 98 -7.14 -17.13 -4.58
N HIS A 99 -6.54 -16.06 -5.09
CA HIS A 99 -6.88 -15.48 -6.37
C HIS A 99 -6.06 -16.08 -7.51
N PRO A 100 -6.55 -16.03 -8.76
CA PRO A 100 -5.80 -16.49 -9.92
C PRO A 100 -4.45 -15.77 -10.07
N ASP A 101 -3.43 -16.49 -10.53
CA ASP A 101 -2.06 -15.97 -10.72
C ASP A 101 -2.02 -14.68 -11.56
N THR A 102 -3.01 -14.47 -12.44
CA THR A 102 -3.13 -13.25 -13.26
C THR A 102 -3.35 -11.98 -12.43
N LEU A 103 -3.79 -12.10 -11.18
CA LEU A 103 -3.95 -10.99 -10.24
C LEU A 103 -2.75 -10.82 -9.31
N CYS A 104 -1.83 -11.78 -9.33
CA CYS A 104 -0.64 -11.75 -8.50
C CYS A 104 0.46 -10.92 -9.15
N LYS A 105 1.37 -10.39 -8.32
CA LYS A 105 2.59 -9.74 -8.78
C LYS A 105 3.44 -10.75 -9.55
N GLN A 106 3.88 -10.36 -10.74
CA GLN A 106 4.72 -11.19 -11.60
C GLN A 106 6.12 -10.60 -11.68
N ALA A 107 7.12 -11.46 -11.72
CA ALA A 107 8.51 -11.07 -11.90
C ALA A 107 9.13 -11.89 -13.06
N ILE A 108 10.04 -11.25 -13.79
CA ILE A 108 10.82 -11.91 -14.82
C ILE A 108 12.18 -12.26 -14.24
N PHE A 109 12.50 -13.54 -14.24
CA PHE A 109 13.81 -14.04 -13.84
C PHE A 109 14.62 -14.44 -15.06
N MET A 110 15.90 -14.11 -15.04
CA MET A 110 16.84 -14.57 -16.06
C MET A 110 17.60 -15.76 -15.51
N SER A 111 17.40 -16.94 -16.11
CA SER A 111 18.20 -18.13 -15.85
C SER A 111 19.17 -18.36 -16.99
N ARG A 112 20.38 -18.84 -16.69
CA ARG A 112 21.40 -19.22 -17.66
C ARG A 112 21.77 -20.67 -17.45
N LYS A 113 21.70 -21.46 -18.51
CA LYS A 113 22.16 -22.83 -18.53
C LYS A 113 23.26 -22.97 -19.61
N ALA A 114 24.42 -23.39 -19.19
CA ALA A 114 25.50 -23.74 -20.14
C ALA A 114 25.18 -25.13 -20.70
N LEU A 115 25.18 -25.23 -22.03
CA LEU A 115 25.02 -26.49 -22.75
C LEU A 115 26.30 -26.78 -23.52
N ASP A 116 26.89 -27.93 -23.28
CA ASP A 116 28.00 -28.42 -24.04
C ASP A 116 27.47 -29.27 -25.19
N THR A 117 27.61 -28.75 -26.42
CA THR A 117 27.09 -29.41 -27.62
C THR A 117 28.08 -29.29 -28.77
N GLN A 118 28.27 -30.38 -29.50
CA GLN A 118 29.19 -30.43 -30.62
C GLN A 118 28.57 -30.00 -31.97
N ALA A 119 27.31 -30.03 -32.11
CA ALA A 119 26.49 -29.47 -33.21
C ALA A 119 25.04 -29.97 -33.13
N GLY A 120 24.11 -29.25 -33.72
CA GLY A 120 22.74 -29.74 -33.93
C GLY A 120 21.66 -28.84 -33.34
N GLN A 121 20.44 -29.34 -33.37
CA GLN A 121 19.29 -28.68 -32.83
C GLN A 121 19.14 -29.05 -31.33
N ILE A 122 18.98 -28.07 -30.48
CA ILE A 122 18.69 -28.24 -29.04
C ILE A 122 17.20 -27.96 -28.81
N CYS A 123 16.51 -28.92 -28.22
CA CYS A 123 15.15 -28.73 -27.72
C CYS A 123 15.20 -28.65 -26.22
N LEU A 124 14.69 -27.56 -25.65
CA LEU A 124 14.52 -27.37 -24.20
C LEU A 124 13.02 -27.36 -23.86
N ASP A 125 12.63 -28.21 -22.97
CA ASP A 125 11.32 -28.11 -22.34
C ASP A 125 11.43 -27.11 -21.17
N LEU A 126 10.99 -25.89 -21.41
CA LEU A 126 11.11 -24.80 -20.45
C LEU A 126 10.35 -25.06 -19.15
N ARG A 127 9.30 -25.85 -19.17
CA ARG A 127 8.54 -26.22 -17.97
C ARG A 127 9.25 -27.30 -17.15
N ALA A 128 9.77 -28.32 -17.83
CA ALA A 128 10.55 -29.38 -17.18
C ALA A 128 11.83 -28.84 -16.54
N GLU A 129 12.40 -27.77 -17.08
CA GLU A 129 13.59 -27.08 -16.56
C GLU A 129 13.25 -26.04 -15.48
N GLY A 130 11.99 -25.88 -15.10
CA GLY A 130 11.56 -24.87 -14.13
C GLY A 130 11.68 -23.41 -14.62
N LEU A 131 11.93 -23.20 -15.91
CA LEU A 131 12.18 -21.87 -16.50
C LEU A 131 10.89 -21.10 -16.80
N MET A 132 9.73 -21.74 -16.63
CA MET A 132 8.41 -21.14 -16.75
C MET A 132 7.56 -21.31 -15.49
N ASP A 133 8.19 -21.66 -14.39
CA ASP A 133 7.50 -21.64 -13.11
C ASP A 133 7.41 -20.18 -12.66
N MET A 134 6.25 -19.61 -12.88
CA MET A 134 5.88 -18.33 -12.31
C MET A 134 5.36 -18.60 -10.90
N SER A 135 6.22 -19.22 -10.09
CA SER A 135 5.86 -19.57 -8.73
C SER A 135 5.67 -18.34 -7.87
N GLN A 136 4.57 -18.27 -7.37
CA GLN A 136 4.10 -17.86 -6.08
C GLN A 136 5.24 -17.51 -5.09
N GLU A 137 5.61 -16.26 -4.99
CA GLU A 137 6.11 -15.65 -3.77
C GLU A 137 5.21 -14.50 -3.36
#